data_9e619d8b2a58f6d92e4c711496eedbb8
#
_entry.id   9e619d8b2a58f6d92e4c711496eedbb8
#
_cell.length_a   1.000
_cell.length_b   1.000
_cell.length_c   1.000
_cell.angle_alpha   90.00
_cell.angle_beta   90.00
_cell.angle_gamma   90.00
#
_symmetry.space_group_name_H-M   'P 1'
#
loop_
_entity.id
_entity.type
_entity.pdbx_description
1 polymer ?
#
loop_
_entity_poly.entity_id
_entity_poly.type
_entity_poly.pdbx_seq_one_letter_code
_entity_poly.pdbx_strand_id
1 'polypeptide(L)'
;TTLMKNKLIEMIIENDQQVKSFENYSKNFYLNFSFGYSSLKNYDVYNTSTNKAIWDDRYTELGRSIEIGIGYDFGKIRTEVSYAQENGRFDEYLTYFDNSITKIENDRGKLHKDFYIINTYYDFRDSKKFSPFIGLGIGFVNSVQDSAPFIPEYVRQVFVSQLKAGLSYKFSDENIFYIEGFKRDAKSHTTNDGLGTPYIYEAKDGFDSSGVQVGFRKII
;
A
#
# COMPACT_ATOMS: atom_id res chain seq x y z
N THR A 1 -58.29 0.05 -3.20
CA THR A 1 -57.75 1.39 -2.87
C THR A 1 -57.04 1.41 -1.52
N THR A 2 -57.52 0.74 -0.49
CA THR A 2 -56.90 0.70 0.87
C THR A 2 -55.59 -0.11 0.88
N LEU A 3 -55.54 -1.21 0.13
CA LEU A 3 -54.36 -2.07 0.05
C LEU A 3 -53.15 -1.37 -0.61
N MET A 4 -53.42 -0.56 -1.66
CA MET A 4 -52.36 0.26 -2.30
C MET A 4 -51.84 1.36 -1.39
N LYS A 5 -52.72 2.01 -0.60
CA LYS A 5 -52.29 3.01 0.38
C LYS A 5 -51.39 2.42 1.46
N ASN A 6 -51.73 1.25 2.00
CA ASN A 6 -50.93 0.59 3.02
C ASN A 6 -49.57 0.17 2.48
N LYS A 7 -49.50 -0.36 1.26
CA LYS A 7 -48.23 -0.74 0.63
C LYS A 7 -47.31 0.47 0.32
N LEU A 8 -47.93 1.61 -0.04
CA LEU A 8 -47.17 2.85 -0.25
C LEU A 8 -46.63 3.42 1.06
N ILE A 9 -47.40 3.34 2.14
CA ILE A 9 -46.99 3.77 3.47
C ILE A 9 -45.84 2.87 3.99
N GLU A 10 -45.92 1.55 3.82
CA GLU A 10 -44.83 0.61 4.17
C GLU A 10 -43.55 0.93 3.38
N MET A 11 -43.65 1.14 2.07
CA MET A 11 -42.49 1.53 1.25
C MET A 11 -41.87 2.87 1.66
N ILE A 12 -42.69 3.85 2.07
CA ILE A 12 -42.19 5.16 2.56
C ILE A 12 -41.50 4.98 3.91
N ILE A 13 -42.07 4.16 4.83
CA ILE A 13 -41.47 3.90 6.14
C ILE A 13 -40.18 3.10 5.99
N GLU A 14 -40.13 2.09 5.12
CA GLU A 14 -38.87 1.36 4.83
C GLU A 14 -37.80 2.27 4.23
N ASN A 15 -38.18 3.15 3.30
CA ASN A 15 -37.26 4.10 2.69
C ASN A 15 -36.77 5.14 3.71
N ASP A 16 -37.66 5.63 4.60
CA ASP A 16 -37.28 6.56 5.68
C ASP A 16 -36.40 5.90 6.75
N GLN A 17 -36.62 4.61 7.04
CA GLN A 17 -35.76 3.83 7.91
C GLN A 17 -34.41 3.53 7.25
N GLN A 18 -34.35 3.28 5.94
CA GLN A 18 -33.11 3.17 5.20
C GLN A 18 -32.35 4.49 5.20
N VAL A 19 -33.02 5.61 4.90
CA VAL A 19 -32.39 6.94 4.91
C VAL A 19 -31.86 7.29 6.30
N LYS A 20 -32.62 7.04 7.37
CA LYS A 20 -32.16 7.25 8.76
C LYS A 20 -31.05 6.30 9.18
N SER A 21 -30.98 5.08 8.61
CA SER A 21 -29.85 4.18 8.84
C SER A 21 -28.55 4.67 8.19
N PHE A 22 -28.66 5.47 7.13
CA PHE A 22 -27.52 6.14 6.48
C PHE A 22 -27.03 7.39 7.24
N GLU A 23 -27.92 8.09 7.98
CA GLU A 23 -27.56 9.29 8.75
C GLU A 23 -26.86 9.00 10.07
N ASN A 24 -26.96 7.78 10.60
CA ASN A 24 -26.36 7.38 11.88
C ASN A 24 -24.93 6.82 11.79
N TYR A 25 -24.22 7.05 10.68
CA TYR A 25 -22.77 6.87 10.70
C TYR A 25 -22.15 8.06 11.42
N SER A 26 -21.82 7.85 12.68
CA SER A 26 -21.12 8.87 13.46
C SER A 26 -19.83 9.27 12.74
N LYS A 27 -19.71 10.55 12.45
CA LYS A 27 -18.49 11.14 11.90
C LYS A 27 -17.44 11.14 13.00
N ASN A 28 -16.48 10.26 12.93
CA ASN A 28 -15.53 10.02 14.01
C ASN A 28 -14.12 9.86 13.51
N PHE A 29 -13.17 10.22 14.38
CA PHE A 29 -11.79 9.82 14.21
C PHE A 29 -11.63 8.32 14.42
N TYR A 30 -10.61 7.75 13.81
CA TYR A 30 -10.24 6.37 14.02
C TYR A 30 -8.73 6.18 13.99
N LEU A 31 -8.29 5.15 14.69
CA LEU A 31 -6.95 4.59 14.57
C LEU A 31 -7.01 3.30 13.76
N ASN A 32 -6.00 3.10 12.94
CA ASN A 32 -5.87 1.96 12.06
C ASN A 32 -4.55 1.25 12.30
N PHE A 33 -4.60 -0.08 12.29
CA PHE A 33 -3.43 -0.95 12.35
C PHE A 33 -3.64 -2.14 11.45
N SER A 34 -2.64 -2.48 10.64
CA SER A 34 -2.65 -3.69 9.81
C SER A 34 -1.29 -4.33 9.71
N PHE A 35 -1.29 -5.61 9.40
CA PHE A 35 -0.09 -6.37 9.10
C PHE A 35 -0.39 -7.42 8.04
N GLY A 36 0.63 -7.81 7.27
CA GLY A 36 0.47 -8.78 6.20
C GLY A 36 1.78 -9.08 5.47
N TYR A 37 1.61 -9.51 4.26
CA TYR A 37 2.70 -9.87 3.37
C TYR A 37 2.63 -9.04 2.09
N SER A 38 3.81 -8.71 1.58
CA SER A 38 3.98 -8.02 0.31
C SER A 38 4.89 -8.81 -0.62
N SER A 39 4.57 -8.82 -1.90
CA SER A 39 5.47 -9.22 -2.97
C SER A 39 6.14 -7.95 -3.49
N LEU A 40 7.44 -7.92 -3.42
CA LEU A 40 8.26 -6.83 -3.95
C LEU A 40 8.54 -7.12 -5.42
N LYS A 41 8.44 -6.11 -6.27
CA LYS A 41 8.78 -6.26 -7.68
C LYS A 41 10.30 -6.20 -7.84
N ASN A 42 10.83 -7.03 -8.73
CA ASN A 42 12.21 -6.92 -9.16
C ASN A 42 12.46 -5.54 -9.76
N TYR A 43 13.64 -4.99 -9.57
CA TYR A 43 13.97 -3.74 -10.22
C TYR A 43 15.31 -3.80 -10.95
N ASP A 44 15.36 -3.10 -12.04
CA ASP A 44 16.54 -2.99 -12.87
C ASP A 44 17.19 -1.62 -12.69
N VAL A 45 18.50 -1.60 -12.58
CA VAL A 45 19.30 -0.38 -12.57
C VAL A 45 19.98 -0.19 -13.91
N TYR A 46 19.72 0.96 -14.52
CA TYR A 46 20.25 1.34 -15.83
C TYR A 46 21.27 2.47 -15.71
N ASN A 47 22.35 2.35 -16.45
CA ASN A 47 23.24 3.50 -16.67
C ASN A 47 22.57 4.47 -17.63
N THR A 48 22.32 5.70 -17.20
CA THR A 48 21.62 6.72 -18.00
C THR A 48 22.40 7.13 -19.27
N SER A 49 23.73 7.03 -19.26
CA SER A 49 24.57 7.40 -20.41
C SER A 49 24.58 6.34 -21.51
N THR A 50 24.50 5.07 -21.14
CA THR A 50 24.59 3.94 -22.09
C THR A 50 23.25 3.24 -22.32
N ASN A 51 22.25 3.53 -21.50
CA ASN A 51 20.94 2.86 -21.45
C ASN A 51 21.07 1.32 -21.37
N LYS A 52 22.15 0.84 -20.76
CA LYS A 52 22.37 -0.59 -20.52
C LYS A 52 21.99 -0.93 -19.08
N ALA A 53 21.31 -2.07 -18.89
CA ALA A 53 21.11 -2.63 -17.55
C ALA A 53 22.48 -2.98 -16.95
N ILE A 54 22.67 -2.59 -15.69
CA ILE A 54 23.92 -2.87 -14.96
C ILE A 54 23.64 -3.86 -13.85
N TRP A 55 22.41 -3.84 -13.34
CA TRP A 55 22.01 -4.59 -12.16
C TRP A 55 20.54 -4.99 -12.29
N ASP A 56 20.22 -6.21 -11.91
CA ASP A 56 18.85 -6.77 -11.83
C ASP A 56 18.72 -7.46 -10.46
N ASP A 57 17.93 -6.86 -9.56
CA ASP A 57 17.65 -7.45 -8.26
C ASP A 57 16.42 -8.34 -8.33
N ARG A 58 16.56 -9.57 -7.89
CA ARG A 58 15.50 -10.56 -7.86
C ARG A 58 15.04 -10.85 -6.44
N TYR A 59 13.81 -10.52 -6.17
CA TYR A 59 13.17 -10.81 -4.89
C TYR A 59 12.47 -12.16 -4.97
N THR A 60 12.90 -13.10 -4.15
CA THR A 60 12.35 -14.46 -4.14
C THR A 60 11.46 -14.72 -2.93
N GLU A 61 11.57 -13.95 -1.87
CA GLU A 61 10.78 -14.09 -0.65
C GLU A 61 9.67 -13.04 -0.54
N LEU A 62 8.54 -13.46 0.06
CA LEU A 62 7.49 -12.54 0.46
C LEU A 62 7.99 -11.63 1.59
N GLY A 63 7.89 -10.33 1.38
CA GLY A 63 8.15 -9.32 2.39
C GLY A 63 7.06 -9.27 3.45
N ARG A 64 7.37 -8.63 4.57
CA ARG A 64 6.38 -8.31 5.62
C ARG A 64 5.95 -6.86 5.47
N SER A 65 4.65 -6.60 5.64
CA SER A 65 4.08 -5.26 5.64
C SER A 65 3.37 -5.00 6.96
N ILE A 66 3.64 -3.82 7.55
CA ILE A 66 2.94 -3.31 8.73
C ILE A 66 2.51 -1.89 8.40
N GLU A 67 1.28 -1.52 8.76
CA GLU A 67 0.77 -0.16 8.53
C GLU A 67 0.01 0.32 9.76
N ILE A 68 0.25 1.59 10.14
CA ILE A 68 -0.50 2.30 11.17
C ILE A 68 -1.05 3.59 10.55
N GLY A 69 -2.22 4.02 10.97
CA GLY A 69 -2.84 5.23 10.45
C GLY A 69 -3.80 5.88 11.43
N ILE A 70 -4.02 7.15 11.19
CA ILE A 70 -5.08 7.92 11.81
C ILE A 70 -5.94 8.51 10.72
N GLY A 71 -7.25 8.43 10.88
CA GLY A 71 -8.17 8.90 9.87
C GLY A 71 -9.46 9.46 10.44
N TYR A 72 -10.27 9.97 9.53
CA TYR A 72 -11.59 10.49 9.82
C TYR A 72 -12.62 9.87 8.89
N ASP A 73 -13.69 9.39 9.48
CA ASP A 73 -14.83 8.77 8.81
C ASP A 73 -15.94 9.79 8.60
N PHE A 74 -16.23 10.14 7.34
CA PHE A 74 -17.31 11.07 6.94
C PHE A 74 -18.62 10.33 6.61
N GLY A 75 -18.68 9.02 6.83
CA GLY A 75 -19.77 8.15 6.41
C GLY A 75 -19.32 7.20 5.31
N LYS A 76 -19.72 7.40 4.05
CA LYS A 76 -19.27 6.57 2.94
C LYS A 76 -17.83 6.84 2.49
N ILE A 77 -17.30 7.99 2.84
CA ILE A 77 -15.93 8.40 2.52
C ILE A 77 -15.11 8.45 3.81
N ARG A 78 -13.90 7.94 3.77
CA ARG A 78 -12.90 8.05 4.84
C ARG A 78 -11.62 8.64 4.29
N THR A 79 -10.92 9.43 5.09
CA THR A 79 -9.55 9.87 4.81
C THR A 79 -8.62 9.40 5.91
N GLU A 80 -7.38 9.11 5.56
CA GLU A 80 -6.40 8.56 6.48
C GLU A 80 -5.00 9.04 6.12
N VAL A 81 -4.22 9.39 7.12
CA VAL A 81 -2.77 9.52 7.01
C VAL A 81 -2.16 8.25 7.59
N SER A 82 -1.34 7.55 6.83
CA SER A 82 -0.73 6.30 7.24
C SER A 82 0.78 6.31 7.07
N TYR A 83 1.43 5.57 7.96
CA TYR A 83 2.81 5.12 7.85
C TYR A 83 2.80 3.62 7.64
N ALA A 84 3.45 3.15 6.58
CA ALA A 84 3.61 1.74 6.33
C ALA A 84 5.09 1.38 6.20
N GLN A 85 5.45 0.21 6.70
CA GLN A 85 6.79 -0.34 6.62
C GLN A 85 6.73 -1.68 5.90
N GLU A 86 7.61 -1.84 4.91
CA GLU A 86 7.82 -3.11 4.23
C GLU A 86 9.26 -3.56 4.37
N ASN A 87 9.44 -4.84 4.69
CA ASN A 87 10.75 -5.47 4.79
C ASN A 87 10.77 -6.69 3.88
N GLY A 88 11.73 -6.73 2.97
CA GLY A 88 11.96 -7.85 2.06
C GLY A 88 13.41 -8.33 2.10
N ARG A 89 13.64 -9.50 1.51
CA ARG A 89 14.96 -10.05 1.28
C ARG A 89 15.09 -10.44 -0.18
N PHE A 90 16.27 -10.25 -0.71
CA PHE A 90 16.62 -10.79 -2.02
C PHE A 90 17.72 -11.83 -1.86
N ASP A 91 17.56 -12.93 -2.61
CA ASP A 91 18.46 -14.07 -2.54
C ASP A 91 19.48 -14.07 -3.66
N GLU A 92 19.21 -13.33 -4.73
CA GLU A 92 20.12 -13.28 -5.88
C GLU A 92 20.08 -11.90 -6.56
N TYR A 93 21.21 -11.53 -7.13
CA TYR A 93 21.31 -10.40 -8.04
C TYR A 93 22.18 -10.75 -9.25
N LEU A 94 21.89 -10.12 -10.39
CA LEU A 94 22.67 -10.22 -11.60
C LEU A 94 23.46 -8.93 -11.82
N THR A 95 24.77 -9.02 -11.98
CA THR A 95 25.59 -7.89 -12.40
C THR A 95 25.98 -8.04 -13.85
N TYR A 96 25.84 -6.98 -14.60
CA TYR A 96 26.25 -6.91 -16.01
C TYR A 96 27.55 -6.08 -16.11
N PHE A 97 28.67 -6.75 -16.19
CA PHE A 97 29.94 -6.07 -16.34
C PHE A 97 30.63 -6.51 -17.65
N ASP A 98 30.97 -5.55 -18.51
CA ASP A 98 31.76 -5.76 -19.74
C ASP A 98 31.31 -6.96 -20.61
N ASN A 99 30.00 -7.01 -20.94
CA ASN A 99 29.34 -8.10 -21.69
C ASN A 99 29.33 -9.47 -20.98
N SER A 100 29.76 -9.57 -19.76
CA SER A 100 29.61 -10.76 -18.94
C SER A 100 28.47 -10.59 -17.94
N ILE A 101 27.70 -11.66 -17.74
CA ILE A 101 26.64 -11.73 -16.72
C ILE A 101 27.23 -12.53 -15.56
N THR A 102 27.34 -11.90 -14.41
CA THR A 102 27.73 -12.60 -13.18
C THR A 102 26.51 -12.72 -12.29
N LYS A 103 26.12 -13.95 -11.99
CA LYS A 103 25.07 -14.24 -11.02
C LYS A 103 25.72 -14.40 -9.65
N ILE A 104 25.26 -13.64 -8.68
CA ILE A 104 25.69 -13.79 -7.29
C ILE A 104 24.48 -14.35 -6.52
N GLU A 105 24.62 -15.58 -6.07
CA GLU A 105 23.63 -16.29 -5.26
C GLU A 105 23.95 -16.17 -3.78
N ASN A 106 22.93 -16.29 -2.93
CA ASN A 106 23.06 -16.28 -1.46
C ASN A 106 23.55 -14.96 -0.84
N ASP A 107 23.44 -13.84 -1.55
CA ASP A 107 23.58 -12.56 -0.88
C ASP A 107 22.25 -12.22 -0.22
N ARG A 108 22.21 -12.30 1.11
CA ARG A 108 21.03 -12.03 1.92
C ARG A 108 20.84 -10.53 2.13
N GLY A 109 20.78 -9.79 1.04
CA GLY A 109 20.46 -8.38 1.09
C GLY A 109 19.09 -8.14 1.73
N LYS A 110 18.95 -7.03 2.44
CA LYS A 110 17.71 -6.59 3.06
C LYS A 110 17.24 -5.33 2.38
N LEU A 111 15.96 -5.25 2.10
CA LEU A 111 15.31 -4.05 1.66
C LEU A 111 14.31 -3.61 2.72
N HIS A 112 14.42 -2.37 3.11
CA HIS A 112 13.53 -1.71 4.05
C HIS A 112 12.91 -0.50 3.37
N LYS A 113 11.59 -0.39 3.40
CA LYS A 113 10.82 0.70 2.79
C LYS A 113 9.88 1.31 3.81
N ASP A 114 9.92 2.63 3.91
CA ASP A 114 9.05 3.43 4.76
C ASP A 114 8.15 4.30 3.89
N PHE A 115 6.84 4.08 3.95
CA PHE A 115 5.84 4.79 3.18
C PHE A 115 5.08 5.78 4.07
N TYR A 116 4.89 6.98 3.57
CA TYR A 116 4.06 8.02 4.17
C TYR A 116 2.97 8.39 3.17
N ILE A 117 1.73 8.00 3.44
CA ILE A 117 0.65 8.02 2.46
C ILE A 117 -0.59 8.70 3.03
N ILE A 118 -1.23 9.52 2.20
CA ILE A 118 -2.56 10.03 2.44
C ILE A 118 -3.52 9.20 1.58
N ASN A 119 -4.48 8.55 2.22
CA ASN A 119 -5.46 7.68 1.60
C ASN A 119 -6.86 8.30 1.66
N THR A 120 -7.65 8.01 0.65
CA THR A 120 -9.09 8.24 0.64
C THR A 120 -9.77 6.94 0.26
N TYR A 121 -10.78 6.56 1.02
CA TYR A 121 -11.54 5.32 0.84
C TYR A 121 -13.01 5.62 0.55
N TYR A 122 -13.62 4.75 -0.24
CA TYR A 122 -15.06 4.68 -0.39
C TYR A 122 -15.56 3.34 0.16
N ASP A 123 -16.43 3.39 1.17
CA ASP A 123 -17.03 2.23 1.81
C ASP A 123 -18.43 1.97 1.22
N PHE A 124 -18.63 0.75 0.69
CA PHE A 124 -19.95 0.28 0.19
C PHE A 124 -20.77 -0.24 1.37
N ARG A 125 -21.38 0.65 2.11
CA ARG A 125 -22.05 0.35 3.38
C ARG A 125 -23.51 -0.08 3.19
N ASP A 126 -23.73 -1.12 2.38
CA ASP A 126 -25.06 -1.64 2.11
C ASP A 126 -25.53 -2.65 3.17
N SER A 127 -24.63 -3.20 3.96
CA SER A 127 -24.95 -4.12 5.05
C SER A 127 -24.50 -3.59 6.41
N LYS A 128 -25.21 -4.04 7.49
CA LYS A 128 -24.89 -3.60 8.86
C LYS A 128 -23.54 -4.13 9.39
N LYS A 129 -23.04 -5.23 8.83
CA LYS A 129 -21.83 -5.91 9.35
C LYS A 129 -20.66 -5.94 8.39
N PHE A 130 -20.94 -6.16 7.11
CA PHE A 130 -19.90 -6.28 6.08
C PHE A 130 -19.94 -5.07 5.16
N SER A 131 -18.79 -4.48 4.90
CA SER A 131 -18.65 -3.33 4.01
C SER A 131 -17.44 -3.54 3.12
N PRO A 132 -17.63 -3.86 1.84
CA PRO A 132 -16.56 -3.74 0.87
C PRO A 132 -16.07 -2.30 0.79
N PHE A 133 -14.81 -2.11 0.44
CA PHE A 133 -14.25 -0.78 0.23
C PHE A 133 -13.18 -0.78 -0.84
N ILE A 134 -12.98 0.40 -1.42
CA ILE A 134 -11.84 0.71 -2.28
C ILE A 134 -11.15 1.95 -1.73
N GLY A 135 -9.84 2.05 -1.94
CA GLY A 135 -9.04 3.17 -1.48
C GLY A 135 -7.99 3.57 -2.50
N LEU A 136 -7.76 4.87 -2.58
CA LEU A 136 -6.69 5.47 -3.36
C LEU A 136 -5.80 6.27 -2.42
N GLY A 137 -4.49 6.19 -2.62
CA GLY A 137 -3.51 6.91 -1.83
C GLY A 137 -2.40 7.50 -2.67
N ILE A 138 -1.83 8.58 -2.17
CA ILE A 138 -0.62 9.19 -2.71
C ILE A 138 0.33 9.54 -1.57
N GLY A 139 1.61 9.51 -1.84
CA GLY A 139 2.60 9.79 -0.80
C GLY A 139 4.03 9.68 -1.27
N PHE A 140 4.89 9.37 -0.32
CA PHE A 140 6.32 9.21 -0.56
C PHE A 140 6.83 7.94 0.11
N VAL A 141 7.84 7.34 -0.51
CA VAL A 141 8.60 6.24 0.05
C VAL A 141 10.05 6.65 0.28
N ASN A 142 10.58 6.27 1.43
CA ASN A 142 12.01 6.23 1.71
C ASN A 142 12.45 4.76 1.71
N SER A 143 13.60 4.47 1.18
CA SER A 143 14.13 3.11 1.16
C SER A 143 15.57 3.08 1.64
N VAL A 144 15.89 2.01 2.34
CA VAL A 144 17.25 1.62 2.71
C VAL A 144 17.49 0.23 2.17
N GLN A 145 18.44 0.11 1.27
CA GLN A 145 18.91 -1.17 0.78
C GLN A 145 20.26 -1.48 1.42
N ASP A 146 20.33 -2.61 2.09
CA ASP A 146 21.55 -3.13 2.69
C ASP A 146 21.97 -4.37 1.90
N SER A 147 22.80 -4.15 0.89
CA SER A 147 23.37 -5.21 0.05
C SER A 147 24.86 -5.33 0.34
N ALA A 148 25.26 -6.43 0.97
CA ALA A 148 26.69 -6.75 1.06
C ALA A 148 27.21 -7.18 -0.34
N PRO A 149 28.40 -6.72 -0.77
CA PRO A 149 29.45 -5.96 -0.07
C PRO A 149 29.45 -4.45 -0.38
N PHE A 150 28.36 -3.91 -0.91
CA PHE A 150 28.29 -2.53 -1.38
C PHE A 150 27.69 -1.59 -0.34
N ILE A 151 27.90 -0.30 -0.53
CA ILE A 151 27.45 0.78 0.36
C ILE A 151 25.93 0.79 0.43
N PRO A 152 25.32 0.91 1.63
CA PRO A 152 23.86 1.04 1.74
C PRO A 152 23.35 2.19 0.88
N GLU A 153 22.41 1.90 -0.01
CA GLU A 153 21.78 2.93 -0.82
C GLU A 153 20.60 3.51 -0.06
N TYR A 154 20.60 4.82 0.13
CA TYR A 154 19.52 5.57 0.74
C TYR A 154 18.77 6.34 -0.33
N VAL A 155 17.55 5.96 -0.60
CA VAL A 155 16.67 6.68 -1.50
C VAL A 155 15.57 7.37 -0.70
N ARG A 156 15.37 8.65 -0.92
CA ARG A 156 14.44 9.46 -0.15
C ARG A 156 13.40 10.13 -1.04
N GLN A 157 12.16 10.18 -0.54
CA GLN A 157 11.06 10.98 -1.09
C GLN A 157 10.71 10.63 -2.54
N VAL A 158 10.71 9.36 -2.89
CA VAL A 158 10.17 8.91 -4.17
C VAL A 158 8.65 8.94 -4.08
N PHE A 159 8.01 9.59 -5.05
CA PHE A 159 6.55 9.64 -5.11
C PHE A 159 5.97 8.25 -5.31
N VAL A 160 4.92 7.94 -4.55
CA VAL A 160 4.19 6.68 -4.63
C VAL A 160 2.69 6.94 -4.76
N SER A 161 2.03 6.13 -5.59
CA SER A 161 0.59 5.97 -5.62
C SER A 161 0.19 4.61 -5.06
N GLN A 162 -0.97 4.53 -4.41
CA GLN A 162 -1.47 3.32 -3.78
C GLN A 162 -2.92 3.07 -4.18
N LEU A 163 -3.23 1.81 -4.48
CA LEU A 163 -4.58 1.29 -4.62
C LEU A 163 -4.82 0.24 -3.55
N LYS A 164 -5.97 0.30 -2.89
CA LYS A 164 -6.42 -0.68 -1.91
C LYS A 164 -7.83 -1.15 -2.23
N ALA A 165 -8.13 -2.40 -1.95
CA ALA A 165 -9.49 -2.94 -2.00
C ALA A 165 -9.64 -4.01 -0.92
N GLY A 166 -10.78 -4.02 -0.25
CA GLY A 166 -10.95 -4.95 0.86
C GLY A 166 -12.38 -5.10 1.34
N LEU A 167 -12.51 -5.88 2.41
CA LEU A 167 -13.76 -6.15 3.08
C LEU A 167 -13.60 -5.87 4.57
N SER A 168 -14.43 -4.99 5.11
CA SER A 168 -14.52 -4.69 6.53
C SER A 168 -15.63 -5.49 7.19
N TYR A 169 -15.40 -5.92 8.42
CA TYR A 169 -16.38 -6.56 9.30
C TYR A 169 -16.52 -5.74 10.58
N LYS A 170 -17.71 -5.18 10.79
CA LYS A 170 -18.05 -4.41 11.98
C LYS A 170 -18.38 -5.37 13.13
N PHE A 171 -17.45 -5.53 14.07
CA PHE A 171 -17.60 -6.37 15.26
C PHE A 171 -18.42 -5.66 16.33
N SER A 172 -18.17 -4.37 16.54
CA SER A 172 -18.94 -3.48 17.40
C SER A 172 -19.02 -2.09 16.78
N ASP A 173 -19.71 -1.15 17.40
CA ASP A 173 -19.81 0.23 16.89
C ASP A 173 -18.45 0.92 16.80
N GLU A 174 -17.50 0.52 17.62
CA GLU A 174 -16.17 1.10 17.69
C GLU A 174 -15.08 0.24 17.04
N ASN A 175 -15.33 -1.06 16.81
CA ASN A 175 -14.31 -2.04 16.45
C ASN A 175 -14.63 -2.69 15.11
N ILE A 176 -13.69 -2.54 14.16
CA ILE A 176 -13.84 -3.04 12.80
C ILE A 176 -12.60 -3.84 12.44
N PHE A 177 -12.78 -5.10 12.05
CA PHE A 177 -11.74 -5.91 11.43
C PHE A 177 -11.85 -5.81 9.92
N TYR A 178 -10.73 -5.96 9.20
CA TYR A 178 -10.76 -5.99 7.76
C TYR A 178 -9.65 -6.85 7.17
N ILE A 179 -9.87 -7.26 5.95
CA ILE A 179 -8.84 -7.82 5.05
C ILE A 179 -8.79 -6.94 3.81
N GLU A 180 -7.58 -6.63 3.35
CA GLU A 180 -7.39 -5.84 2.14
C GLU A 180 -6.22 -6.33 1.31
N GLY A 181 -6.36 -6.17 -0.01
CA GLY A 181 -5.25 -6.20 -0.95
C GLY A 181 -4.79 -4.78 -1.22
N PHE A 182 -3.51 -4.61 -1.45
CA PHE A 182 -2.93 -3.33 -1.84
C PHE A 182 -1.96 -3.48 -3.01
N LYS A 183 -1.81 -2.40 -3.78
CA LYS A 183 -0.77 -2.23 -4.78
C LYS A 183 -0.19 -0.83 -4.62
N ARG A 184 1.13 -0.73 -4.58
CA ARG A 184 1.91 0.50 -4.50
C ARG A 184 2.76 0.59 -5.75
N ASP A 185 2.63 1.68 -6.48
CA ASP A 185 3.42 2.00 -7.66
C ASP A 185 4.25 3.25 -7.37
N ALA A 186 5.56 3.12 -7.42
CA ALA A 186 6.49 4.21 -7.18
C ALA A 186 7.10 4.70 -8.50
N LYS A 187 7.37 6.01 -8.58
CA LYS A 187 8.04 6.56 -9.75
C LYS A 187 9.50 6.08 -9.82
N SER A 188 10.01 5.96 -11.04
CA SER A 188 11.45 5.80 -11.25
C SER A 188 12.22 6.96 -10.62
N HIS A 189 13.39 6.69 -10.12
CA HIS A 189 14.24 7.69 -9.51
C HIS A 189 15.69 7.51 -9.98
N THR A 190 16.44 8.58 -9.91
CA THR A 190 17.86 8.57 -10.23
C THR A 190 18.67 8.53 -8.95
N THR A 191 19.71 7.72 -8.94
CA THR A 191 20.67 7.61 -7.85
C THR A 191 22.09 7.72 -8.36
N ASN A 192 23.02 8.09 -7.48
CA ASN A 192 24.45 8.10 -7.72
C ASN A 192 25.05 6.90 -6.99
N ASP A 193 26.14 6.35 -7.52
CA ASP A 193 26.83 5.20 -6.93
C ASP A 193 27.46 5.46 -5.53
N GLY A 194 27.39 6.68 -5.04
CA GLY A 194 28.00 7.06 -3.75
C GLY A 194 29.55 7.06 -3.77
N LEU A 195 30.16 6.63 -4.85
CA LEU A 195 31.62 6.50 -5.00
C LEU A 195 32.28 7.74 -5.62
N GLY A 196 31.48 8.79 -5.89
CA GLY A 196 31.98 10.02 -6.51
C GLY A 196 32.27 9.89 -8.02
N THR A 197 31.80 8.83 -8.66
CA THR A 197 31.87 8.69 -10.10
C THR A 197 30.82 9.58 -10.79
N PRO A 198 31.05 10.05 -12.01
CA PRO A 198 30.07 10.88 -12.74
C PRO A 198 28.87 10.08 -13.28
N TYR A 199 28.73 8.83 -12.91
CA TYR A 199 27.66 7.98 -13.42
C TYR A 199 26.36 8.22 -12.64
N ILE A 200 25.30 8.49 -13.38
CA ILE A 200 23.95 8.60 -12.87
C ILE A 200 23.20 7.32 -13.28
N TYR A 201 22.58 6.69 -12.32
CA TYR A 201 21.81 5.47 -12.52
C TYR A 201 20.32 5.77 -12.38
N GLU A 202 19.51 5.13 -13.19
CA GLU A 202 18.04 5.17 -13.09
C GLU A 202 17.54 3.82 -12.60
N ALA A 203 16.92 3.80 -11.43
CA ALA A 203 16.21 2.65 -10.92
C ALA A 203 14.74 2.72 -11.36
N LYS A 204 14.29 1.70 -12.09
CA LYS A 204 12.91 1.57 -12.59
C LYS A 204 12.17 0.52 -11.76
N ASP A 205 10.93 0.85 -11.37
CA ASP A 205 10.00 -0.05 -10.69
C ASP A 205 10.44 -0.60 -9.30
N GLY A 206 11.59 -0.16 -8.80
CA GLY A 206 12.25 -0.75 -7.62
C GLY A 206 11.51 -0.65 -6.31
N PHE A 207 10.50 0.21 -6.22
CA PHE A 207 9.71 0.36 -5.00
C PHE A 207 8.27 -0.10 -5.15
N ASP A 208 7.93 -0.67 -6.32
CA ASP A 208 6.62 -1.27 -6.53
C ASP A 208 6.43 -2.46 -5.60
N SER A 209 5.23 -2.56 -5.05
CA SER A 209 4.84 -3.70 -4.23
C SER A 209 3.35 -3.97 -4.32
N SER A 210 2.99 -5.20 -4.06
CA SER A 210 1.59 -5.60 -3.90
C SER A 210 1.48 -6.64 -2.80
N GLY A 211 0.36 -6.66 -2.10
CA GLY A 211 0.22 -7.58 -0.99
C GLY A 211 -1.19 -7.71 -0.46
N VAL A 212 -1.28 -8.49 0.62
CA VAL A 212 -2.50 -8.71 1.37
C VAL A 212 -2.21 -8.48 2.84
N GLN A 213 -3.10 -7.79 3.52
CA GLN A 213 -2.99 -7.54 4.95
C GLN A 213 -4.35 -7.67 5.65
N VAL A 214 -4.29 -8.03 6.92
CA VAL A 214 -5.43 -8.00 7.83
C VAL A 214 -5.25 -6.84 8.80
N GLY A 215 -6.33 -6.20 9.16
CA GLY A 215 -6.23 -5.03 10.01
C GLY A 215 -7.39 -4.86 10.97
N PHE A 216 -7.18 -3.93 11.86
CA PHE A 216 -8.10 -3.52 12.88
C PHE A 216 -8.21 -2.00 12.89
N ARG A 217 -9.46 -1.51 12.94
CA ARG A 217 -9.78 -0.09 13.05
C ARG A 217 -10.56 0.16 14.31
N LYS A 218 -10.09 1.07 15.14
CA LYS A 218 -10.74 1.55 16.36
C LYS A 218 -11.32 2.92 16.13
N ILE A 219 -12.62 3.07 16.24
CA ILE A 219 -13.32 4.36 16.26
C ILE A 219 -13.12 5.00 17.64
N ILE A 220 -12.84 6.31 17.64
CA ILE A 220 -12.54 7.11 18.83
C ILE A 220 -13.64 8.14 19.04
#